data_7bae3ce4784b2808537d377f08bec0cc
#
_entry.id   7bae3ce4784b2808537d377f08bec0cc
#
_cell.length_a   1.000
_cell.length_b   1.000
_cell.length_c   1.000
_cell.angle_alpha   90.00
_cell.angle_beta   90.00
_cell.angle_gamma   90.00
#
_symmetry.space_group_name_H-M   'P 1'
#
loop_
_entity.id
_entity.type
_entity.pdbx_description
1 polymer ?
#
loop_
_entity_poly.entity_id
_entity_poly.type
_entity_poly.pdbx_seq_one_letter_code
_entity_poly.pdbx_strand_id
1 'polypeptide(L)' 'MKPSQSFQSRKVGIVDVKLGLNITIIEPSNLYGCTIGDDSFIGPFVEIQSAAHIGKDCRIQSHSFICSQVKIGDHCFI' A
#
# COMPACT_ATOMS: atom_id res chain seq x y z
N MET A 1 22.41 -18.86 29.14
CA MET A 1 21.19 -18.22 28.65
C MET A 1 20.83 -18.76 27.27
N LYS A 2 19.67 -19.03 27.08
CA LYS A 2 19.29 -19.52 25.80
C LYS A 2 18.61 -18.43 25.01
N PRO A 3 18.70 -18.48 23.71
CA PRO A 3 17.99 -17.54 22.88
C PRO A 3 16.51 -17.86 22.98
N SER A 4 15.93 -17.39 24.03
CA SER A 4 14.55 -17.69 24.29
C SER A 4 13.65 -17.10 23.23
N GLN A 5 14.15 -16.09 22.56
CA GLN A 5 13.37 -15.43 21.56
C GLN A 5 13.77 -15.93 20.19
N SER A 6 12.80 -16.41 19.50
CA SER A 6 12.97 -16.78 18.11
C SER A 6 11.91 -16.03 17.35
N PHE A 7 12.28 -14.98 16.67
CA PHE A 7 11.31 -14.20 15.93
C PHE A 7 11.91 -13.70 14.63
N GLN A 8 11.04 -13.37 13.73
CA GLN A 8 11.42 -12.79 12.48
C GLN A 8 10.84 -11.39 12.38
N SER A 9 11.65 -10.49 11.92
CA SER A 9 11.23 -9.14 11.66
C SER A 9 11.45 -8.84 10.19
N ARG A 10 10.43 -8.35 9.53
CA ARG A 10 10.50 -8.04 8.11
C ARG A 10 10.11 -6.62 7.86
N LYS A 11 10.89 -6.00 7.02
CA LYS A 11 10.64 -4.64 6.61
C LYS A 11 10.16 -4.67 5.18
N VAL A 12 8.96 -4.21 4.94
CA VAL A 12 8.39 -4.27 3.60
C VAL A 12 8.55 -2.92 2.90
N GLY A 13 7.83 -1.91 3.33
CA GLY A 13 7.87 -0.62 2.64
C GLY A 13 7.22 -0.70 1.27
N ILE A 14 7.79 -0.01 0.30
CA ILE A 14 7.24 0.07 -1.05
C ILE A 14 8.08 -0.82 -1.96
N VAL A 15 7.48 -1.92 -2.43
CA VAL A 15 8.17 -2.94 -3.20
C VAL A 15 7.34 -3.37 -4.40
N ASP A 16 7.93 -3.34 -5.58
CA ASP A 16 7.30 -3.80 -6.82
C ASP A 16 5.94 -3.18 -7.07
N VAL A 17 5.82 -1.88 -6.88
CA VAL A 17 4.59 -1.16 -7.08
C VAL A 17 4.65 -0.43 -8.41
N LYS A 18 3.58 -0.56 -9.21
CA LYS A 18 3.44 0.21 -10.44
C LYS A 18 2.70 1.49 -10.11
N LEU A 19 3.37 2.59 -10.31
CA LEU A 19 2.80 3.90 -9.99
C LEU A 19 2.53 4.67 -11.27
N GLY A 20 1.37 5.29 -11.34
CA GLY A 20 1.09 6.27 -12.35
C GLY A 20 1.83 7.58 -12.07
N LEU A 21 1.33 8.67 -12.61
CA LEU A 21 1.93 9.98 -12.45
C LEU A 21 1.36 10.67 -11.23
N ASN A 22 2.19 11.46 -10.58
CA ASN A 22 1.75 12.39 -9.55
C ASN A 22 1.13 11.69 -8.33
N ILE A 23 1.79 10.62 -7.88
CA ILE A 23 1.33 9.85 -6.73
C ILE A 23 1.98 10.42 -5.46
N THR A 24 1.20 10.51 -4.39
CA THR A 24 1.73 10.86 -3.08
C THR A 24 1.55 9.67 -2.15
N ILE A 25 2.63 9.25 -1.52
CA ILE A 25 2.62 8.18 -0.53
C ILE A 25 3.25 8.71 0.74
N ILE A 26 2.50 8.64 1.82
CA ILE A 26 3.01 9.06 3.13
C ILE A 26 3.50 7.81 3.86
N GLU A 27 4.77 7.78 4.17
CA GLU A 27 5.35 6.67 4.90
C GLU A 27 5.24 6.89 6.41
N PRO A 28 5.25 5.83 7.19
CA PRO A 28 5.47 4.45 6.75
C PRO A 28 4.19 3.82 6.21
N SER A 29 4.34 3.08 5.14
CA SER A 29 3.26 2.30 4.53
C SER A 29 3.88 1.07 3.88
N ASN A 30 3.09 0.02 3.75
CA ASN A 30 3.52 -1.22 3.13
C ASN A 30 2.71 -1.45 1.87
N LEU A 31 3.34 -1.19 0.73
CA LEU A 31 2.72 -1.37 -0.57
C LEU A 31 3.57 -2.33 -1.36
N TYR A 32 3.00 -3.44 -1.78
CA TYR A 32 3.81 -4.42 -2.50
C TYR A 32 3.00 -5.10 -3.58
N GLY A 33 3.57 -5.17 -4.77
CA GLY A 33 2.97 -5.88 -5.90
C GLY A 33 1.66 -5.30 -6.39
N CYS A 34 1.35 -4.05 -6.09
CA CYS A 34 0.08 -3.43 -6.45
C CYS A 34 0.28 -2.38 -7.54
N THR A 35 -0.83 -1.86 -8.03
CA THR A 35 -0.84 -0.81 -9.05
C THR A 35 -1.67 0.35 -8.54
N ILE A 36 -1.15 1.57 -8.68
CA ILE A 36 -1.83 2.77 -8.21
C ILE A 36 -1.91 3.76 -9.37
N GLY A 37 -3.12 4.18 -9.69
CA GLY A 37 -3.37 5.09 -10.80
C GLY A 37 -3.01 6.53 -10.50
N ASP A 38 -2.99 7.34 -11.56
CA ASP A 38 -2.54 8.72 -11.51
C ASP A 38 -3.25 9.55 -10.44
N ASP A 39 -2.54 10.50 -9.88
CA ASP A 39 -3.09 11.52 -8.98
C ASP A 39 -3.67 10.97 -7.69
N SER A 40 -3.28 9.77 -7.30
CA SER A 40 -3.78 9.16 -6.08
C SER A 40 -2.94 9.51 -4.88
N PHE A 41 -3.56 9.47 -3.72
CA PHE A 41 -2.93 9.78 -2.44
C PHE A 41 -3.08 8.58 -1.51
N ILE A 42 -1.95 8.14 -0.96
CA ILE A 42 -1.91 7.04 0.00
C ILE A 42 -1.42 7.59 1.33
N GLY A 43 -2.26 7.53 2.34
CA GLY A 43 -1.92 8.01 3.67
C GLY A 43 -0.95 7.09 4.41
N PRO A 44 -0.54 7.48 5.61
CA PRO A 44 0.41 6.67 6.37
C PRO A 44 -0.25 5.44 6.97
N PHE A 45 0.56 4.42 7.26
CA PHE A 45 0.10 3.19 7.89
C PHE A 45 -0.96 2.48 7.05
N VAL A 46 -0.80 2.52 5.75
CA VAL A 46 -1.66 1.81 4.81
C VAL A 46 -0.94 0.56 4.37
N GLU A 47 -1.69 -0.52 4.22
CA GLU A 47 -1.16 -1.73 3.60
C GLU A 47 -1.97 -2.06 2.36
N ILE A 48 -1.29 -2.23 1.23
CA ILE A 48 -1.91 -2.63 -0.03
C ILE A 48 -1.15 -3.84 -0.55
N GLN A 49 -1.86 -4.94 -0.69
CA GLN A 49 -1.25 -6.22 -1.00
C GLN A 49 -1.15 -6.48 -2.50
N SER A 50 -0.48 -7.58 -2.82
CA SER A 50 -0.14 -7.94 -4.20
C SER A 50 -1.36 -8.05 -5.10
N ALA A 51 -1.22 -7.58 -6.33
CA ALA A 51 -2.25 -7.62 -7.35
C ALA A 51 -3.48 -6.78 -7.03
N ALA A 52 -3.45 -5.96 -5.99
CA ALA A 52 -4.48 -4.95 -5.78
C ALA A 52 -4.32 -3.85 -6.82
N HIS A 53 -5.41 -3.24 -7.20
CA HIS A 53 -5.40 -2.20 -8.22
C HIS A 53 -6.20 -1.00 -7.72
N ILE A 54 -5.52 0.11 -7.59
CA ILE A 54 -6.12 1.37 -7.17
C ILE A 54 -6.26 2.24 -8.42
N GLY A 55 -7.45 2.74 -8.67
CA GLY A 55 -7.71 3.58 -9.83
C GLY A 55 -7.09 4.96 -9.70
N LYS A 56 -7.51 5.86 -10.59
CA LYS A 56 -7.00 7.23 -10.64
C LYS A 56 -7.70 8.10 -9.61
N ASP A 57 -6.98 9.08 -9.13
CA ASP A 57 -7.53 10.11 -8.25
C ASP A 57 -8.25 9.51 -7.04
N CYS A 58 -7.64 8.50 -6.45
CA CYS A 58 -8.15 7.87 -5.25
C CYS A 58 -7.44 8.42 -4.02
N ARG A 59 -8.14 8.43 -2.90
CA ARG A 59 -7.56 8.79 -1.61
C ARG A 59 -7.76 7.65 -0.65
N ILE A 60 -6.66 7.03 -0.27
CA ILE A 60 -6.65 5.94 0.69
C ILE A 60 -6.13 6.52 1.99
N GLN A 61 -7.02 6.64 2.97
CA GLN A 61 -6.68 7.30 4.23
C GLN A 61 -5.86 6.38 5.13
N SER A 62 -5.31 6.96 6.17
CA SER A 62 -4.42 6.23 7.08
C SER A 62 -5.10 5.01 7.68
N HIS A 63 -4.30 4.00 7.96
CA HIS A 63 -4.72 2.75 8.61
C HIS A 63 -5.70 1.93 7.78
N SER A 64 -5.70 2.11 6.46
CA SER A 64 -6.51 1.30 5.57
C SER A 64 -5.76 0.04 5.19
N PHE A 65 -6.52 -1.02 4.95
CA PHE A 65 -5.98 -2.30 4.52
C PHE A 65 -6.70 -2.72 3.25
N ILE A 66 -5.93 -2.90 2.19
CA ILE A 66 -6.46 -3.35 0.90
C ILE A 66 -5.89 -4.73 0.63
N CYS A 67 -6.76 -5.72 0.61
CA CYS A 67 -6.38 -7.10 0.37
C CYS A 67 -5.85 -7.30 -1.04
N SER A 68 -5.14 -8.40 -1.22
CA SER A 68 -4.67 -8.78 -2.55
C SER A 68 -5.84 -8.94 -3.51
N GLN A 69 -5.60 -8.57 -4.75
CA GLN A 69 -6.53 -8.71 -5.87
C GLN A 69 -7.79 -7.85 -5.79
N VAL A 70 -7.89 -6.97 -4.80
CA VAL A 70 -9.00 -6.02 -4.74
C VAL A 70 -8.81 -4.96 -5.80
N LYS A 71 -9.90 -4.58 -6.46
CA LYS A 71 -9.90 -3.49 -7.42
C LYS A 71 -10.72 -2.34 -6.87
N ILE A 72 -10.11 -1.17 -6.84
CA ILE A 72 -10.78 0.04 -6.44
C ILE A 72 -10.86 0.94 -7.67
N GLY A 73 -12.05 1.36 -8.02
CA GLY A 73 -12.27 2.19 -9.19
C GLY A 73 -11.73 3.60 -9.00
N ASP A 74 -11.89 4.43 -10.03
CA ASP A 74 -11.40 5.81 -10.01
C ASP A 74 -12.19 6.67 -9.03
N HIS A 75 -11.56 7.71 -8.53
CA HIS A 75 -12.18 8.74 -7.69
C HIS A 75 -12.78 8.20 -6.40
N CYS A 76 -12.21 7.15 -5.84
CA CYS A 76 -12.68 6.59 -4.58
C CYS A 76 -12.00 7.25 -3.38
N PHE A 77 -12.74 7.36 -2.32
CA PHE A 77 -12.24 7.88 -1.04
C PHE A 77 -12.47 6.81 0.01
N ILE A 78 -11.38 6.36 0.60
CA ILE A 78 -11.45 5.26 1.59
C ILE A 78 -10.89 5.70 2.92
#